data_02feb1a70ffb8bb401e1840e1f728080
#
_entry.id   02feb1a70ffb8bb401e1840e1f728080
#
_cell.length_a   1.000
_cell.length_b   1.000
_cell.length_c   1.000
_cell.angle_alpha   90.00
_cell.angle_beta   90.00
_cell.angle_gamma   90.00
#
_symmetry.space_group_name_H-M   'P 1'
#
loop_
_entity.id
_entity.type
_entity.pdbx_description
1 polymer ?
#
loop_
_entity_poly.entity_id
_entity_poly.type
_entity_poly.pdbx_seq_one_letter_code
_entity_poly.pdbx_strand_id
1 'polypeptide(L)'
;GSVTNDSAEYGIIRMVVSDPQRALEALSKEGFICRDTDVLGVELDDNPGALDRLLVSLLDSNINVDYLYLSFNRSSGMPIMILHVDCINEVKNCLQAKGHCVL
;
A
#
# COMPACT_ATOMS: atom_id res chain seq x y z
N GLY A 1 1.14 -4.07 -6.85
CA GLY A 1 2.47 -3.52 -6.61
C GLY A 1 2.49 -2.00 -6.60
N SER A 2 3.51 -1.42 -6.05
CA SER A 2 3.71 0.02 -6.08
C SER A 2 4.99 0.37 -6.83
N VAL A 3 4.98 1.54 -7.48
CA VAL A 3 6.18 2.12 -8.09
C VAL A 3 6.65 3.27 -7.21
N THR A 4 7.92 3.25 -6.85
CA THR A 4 8.53 4.28 -6.01
C THR A 4 9.57 5.04 -6.82
N ASN A 5 9.48 6.36 -6.84
CA ASN A 5 10.53 7.23 -7.32
C ASN A 5 11.37 7.66 -6.11
N ASP A 6 12.61 7.22 -6.10
CA ASP A 6 13.55 7.47 -5.01
C ASP A 6 14.63 8.45 -5.49
N SER A 7 14.45 9.71 -5.16
CA SER A 7 15.41 10.76 -5.46
C SER A 7 15.80 11.46 -4.16
N ALA A 8 17.08 11.36 -3.78
CA ALA A 8 17.60 11.96 -2.55
C ALA A 8 17.47 13.48 -2.50
N GLU A 9 17.45 14.16 -3.65
CA GLU A 9 17.36 15.62 -3.73
C GLU A 9 15.92 16.12 -3.73
N TYR A 10 14.99 15.34 -4.27
CA TYR A 10 13.62 15.77 -4.55
C TYR A 10 12.55 14.98 -3.80
N GLY A 11 12.98 14.08 -2.94
CA GLY A 11 12.09 13.24 -2.17
C GLY A 11 11.66 11.98 -2.89
N ILE A 12 10.66 11.32 -2.32
CA ILE A 12 10.15 10.03 -2.78
C ILE A 12 8.68 10.17 -3.10
N ILE A 13 8.28 9.69 -4.28
CA ILE A 13 6.87 9.59 -4.66
C ILE A 13 6.52 8.11 -4.74
N ARG A 14 5.45 7.71 -4.05
CA ARG A 14 4.91 6.36 -4.08
C ARG A 14 3.57 6.35 -4.77
N MET A 15 3.37 5.38 -5.65
CA MET A 15 2.10 5.25 -6.37
C MET A 15 1.76 3.78 -6.60
N VAL A 16 0.48 3.48 -6.63
CA VAL A 16 -0.03 2.17 -7.02
C VAL A 16 -0.60 2.30 -8.43
N VAL A 17 -0.16 1.42 -9.32
CA VAL A 17 -0.56 1.46 -10.72
C VAL A 17 -1.04 0.09 -11.16
N SER A 18 -1.90 0.05 -12.16
CA SER A 18 -2.45 -1.20 -12.70
C SER A 18 -1.42 -2.02 -13.49
N ASP A 19 -0.46 -1.35 -14.10
CA ASP A 19 0.61 -1.97 -14.90
C ASP A 19 1.97 -1.42 -14.46
N PRO A 20 2.59 -2.03 -13.42
CA PRO A 20 3.86 -1.55 -12.89
C PRO A 20 4.99 -1.53 -13.92
N GLN A 21 5.05 -2.54 -14.77
CA GLN A 21 6.12 -2.65 -15.76
C GLN A 21 6.06 -1.49 -16.76
N ARG A 22 4.87 -1.18 -17.24
CA ARG A 22 4.66 -0.06 -18.17
C ARG A 22 4.97 1.27 -17.51
N ALA A 23 4.60 1.45 -16.26
CA ALA A 23 4.90 2.65 -15.50
C ALA A 23 6.42 2.82 -15.30
N LEU A 24 7.13 1.75 -14.97
CA LEU A 24 8.59 1.76 -14.85
C LEU A 24 9.26 2.18 -16.14
N GLU A 25 8.84 1.62 -17.26
CA GLU A 25 9.39 1.97 -18.57
C GLU A 25 9.15 3.43 -18.92
N ALA A 26 7.93 3.92 -18.72
CA ALA A 26 7.56 5.29 -19.02
C ALA A 26 8.33 6.30 -18.17
N LEU A 27 8.43 6.03 -16.87
CA LEU A 27 9.13 6.92 -15.94
C LEU A 27 10.64 6.88 -16.15
N SER A 28 11.21 5.72 -16.47
CA SER A 28 12.63 5.59 -16.77
C SER A 28 13.03 6.39 -17.99
N LYS A 29 12.19 6.45 -19.01
CA LYS A 29 12.40 7.27 -20.21
C LYS A 29 12.48 8.75 -19.89
N GLU A 30 11.75 9.19 -18.86
CA GLU A 30 11.75 10.57 -18.41
C GLU A 30 12.89 10.88 -17.42
N GLY A 31 13.76 9.91 -17.16
CA GLY A 31 14.94 10.10 -16.30
C GLY A 31 14.70 9.84 -14.81
N PHE A 32 13.54 9.31 -14.43
CA PHE A 32 13.27 8.96 -13.04
C PHE A 32 13.91 7.63 -12.67
N ILE A 33 14.42 7.54 -11.45
CA ILE A 33 14.89 6.29 -10.86
C ILE A 33 13.71 5.67 -10.14
N CYS A 34 13.25 4.51 -10.62
CA CYS A 34 12.04 3.86 -10.13
C CYS A 34 12.32 2.45 -9.64
N ARG A 35 11.48 2.01 -8.71
CA ARG A 35 11.52 0.67 -8.15
C ARG A 35 10.11 0.13 -8.02
N ASP A 36 9.91 -1.13 -8.42
CA ASP A 36 8.66 -1.86 -8.20
C ASP A 36 8.75 -2.59 -6.86
N THR A 37 7.73 -2.44 -6.04
CA THR A 37 7.68 -3.01 -4.69
C THR A 37 6.28 -3.58 -4.43
N ASP A 38 6.23 -4.76 -3.82
CA ASP A 38 4.97 -5.37 -3.43
C ASP A 38 4.44 -4.72 -2.15
N VAL A 39 3.15 -4.43 -2.16
CA VAL A 39 2.45 -3.84 -1.02
C VAL A 39 1.12 -4.55 -0.80
N LEU A 40 0.55 -4.37 0.39
CA LEU A 40 -0.81 -4.80 0.70
C LEU A 40 -1.76 -3.62 0.58
N GLY A 41 -2.93 -3.87 0.01
CA GLY A 41 -4.03 -2.93 0.04
C GLY A 41 -5.13 -3.44 0.96
N VAL A 42 -5.56 -2.63 1.90
CA VAL A 42 -6.68 -2.92 2.79
C VAL A 42 -7.78 -1.91 2.54
N GLU A 43 -8.91 -2.40 2.01
CA GLU A 43 -10.07 -1.53 1.79
C GLU A 43 -10.73 -1.24 3.13
N LEU A 44 -10.97 0.04 3.39
CA LEU A 44 -11.59 0.49 4.63
C LEU A 44 -13.09 0.67 4.42
N ASP A 45 -13.88 0.26 5.44
CA ASP A 45 -15.31 0.54 5.47
C ASP A 45 -15.57 2.04 5.57
N ASP A 46 -16.76 2.45 5.12
CA ASP A 46 -17.23 3.83 5.26
C ASP A 46 -17.72 4.14 6.69
N ASN A 47 -17.41 3.29 7.64
CA ASN A 47 -17.79 3.45 9.04
C ASN A 47 -16.73 4.23 9.82
N PRO A 48 -17.15 5.12 10.73
CA PRO A 48 -16.23 5.76 11.66
C PRO A 48 -15.41 4.71 12.42
N GLY A 49 -14.11 4.93 12.54
CA GLY A 49 -13.23 4.02 13.26
C GLY A 49 -12.64 2.88 12.42
N ALA A 50 -12.94 2.80 11.12
CA ALA A 50 -12.37 1.75 10.25
C ALA A 50 -10.84 1.80 10.22
N LEU A 51 -10.27 2.98 10.07
CA LEU A 51 -8.82 3.18 10.12
C LEU A 51 -8.27 2.80 11.49
N ASP A 52 -8.93 3.21 12.54
CA ASP A 52 -8.52 2.91 13.92
C ASP A 52 -8.48 1.40 14.17
N ARG A 53 -9.49 0.65 13.72
CA ARG A 53 -9.51 -0.81 13.83
C ARG A 53 -8.34 -1.46 13.11
N LEU A 54 -7.98 -0.95 11.92
CA LEU A 54 -6.83 -1.46 11.19
C LEU A 54 -5.53 -1.20 11.96
N LEU A 55 -5.34 0.01 12.45
CA LEU A 55 -4.15 0.37 13.22
C LEU A 55 -4.03 -0.46 14.50
N VAL A 56 -5.13 -0.68 15.21
CA VAL A 56 -5.16 -1.55 16.39
C VAL A 56 -4.77 -2.99 16.02
N SER A 57 -5.30 -3.51 14.92
CA SER A 57 -4.93 -4.86 14.46
C SER A 57 -3.44 -4.99 14.17
N LEU A 58 -2.84 -3.97 13.56
CA LEU A 58 -1.40 -3.96 13.28
C LEU A 58 -0.58 -3.94 14.58
N LEU A 59 -0.99 -3.14 15.54
CA LEU A 59 -0.31 -3.05 16.84
C LEU A 59 -0.44 -4.35 17.65
N ASP A 60 -1.64 -4.90 17.73
CA ASP A 60 -1.92 -6.13 18.50
C ASP A 60 -1.21 -7.34 17.92
N SER A 61 -0.98 -7.36 16.63
CA SER A 61 -0.32 -8.48 15.95
C SER A 61 1.18 -8.30 15.82
N ASN A 62 1.74 -7.25 16.39
CA ASN A 62 3.19 -6.98 16.34
C ASN A 62 3.73 -6.86 14.90
N ILE A 63 2.92 -6.32 14.01
CA ILE A 63 3.30 -6.16 12.60
C ILE A 63 4.16 -4.93 12.43
N ASN A 64 5.34 -5.12 11.85
CA ASN A 64 6.24 -4.04 11.47
C ASN A 64 5.79 -3.44 10.14
N VAL A 65 5.44 -2.17 10.15
CA VAL A 65 5.05 -1.43 8.95
C VAL A 65 6.15 -0.42 8.63
N ASP A 66 6.75 -0.56 7.46
CA ASP A 66 7.79 0.37 7.01
C ASP A 66 7.21 1.73 6.66
N TYR A 67 6.08 1.70 5.94
CA TYR A 67 5.32 2.89 5.62
C TYR A 67 3.89 2.50 5.25
N LEU A 68 2.99 3.47 5.36
CA LEU A 68 1.61 3.32 4.91
C LEU A 68 1.13 4.64 4.32
N TYR A 69 0.17 4.57 3.43
CA TYR A 69 -0.48 5.76 2.89
C TYR A 69 -1.88 5.43 2.37
N LEU A 70 -2.69 6.46 2.26
CA LEU A 70 -4.08 6.34 1.83
C LEU A 70 -4.18 6.46 0.31
N SER A 71 -4.96 5.58 -0.28
CA SER A 71 -5.35 5.61 -1.68
C SER A 71 -6.86 5.39 -1.77
N PHE A 72 -7.39 5.33 -2.98
CA PHE A 72 -8.81 5.10 -3.20
C PHE A 72 -9.01 4.10 -4.33
N ASN A 73 -10.03 3.26 -4.16
CA ASN A 73 -10.48 2.36 -5.21
C ASN A 73 -11.23 3.18 -6.28
N ARG A 74 -10.78 3.13 -7.51
CA ARG A 74 -11.41 3.86 -8.62
C ARG A 74 -12.85 3.45 -8.86
N SER A 75 -13.16 2.17 -8.71
CA SER A 75 -14.47 1.64 -9.01
C SER A 75 -15.48 1.95 -7.93
N SER A 76 -15.10 1.80 -6.67
CA SER A 76 -16.02 1.96 -5.52
C SER A 76 -15.92 3.31 -4.84
N GLY A 77 -14.82 4.04 -5.04
CA GLY A 77 -14.51 5.26 -4.28
C GLY A 77 -14.10 5.02 -2.84
N MET A 78 -14.03 3.75 -2.41
CA MET A 78 -13.68 3.40 -1.04
C MET A 78 -12.20 3.65 -0.76
N PRO A 79 -11.87 4.13 0.44
CA PRO A 79 -10.47 4.32 0.80
C PRO A 79 -9.74 2.99 0.94
N ILE A 80 -8.51 2.97 0.45
CA ILE A 80 -7.61 1.82 0.55
C ILE A 80 -6.37 2.26 1.31
N MET A 81 -6.05 1.57 2.39
CA MET A 81 -4.77 1.78 3.06
C MET A 81 -3.71 0.88 2.42
N ILE A 82 -2.66 1.50 1.90
CA ILE A 82 -1.53 0.81 1.31
C ILE A 82 -0.47 0.61 2.37
N LEU A 83 -0.03 -0.63 2.55
CA LEU A 83 0.94 -1.01 3.57
C LEU A 83 2.16 -1.65 2.93
N HIS A 84 3.35 -1.16 3.28
CA HIS A 84 4.59 -1.86 2.98
C HIS A 84 5.07 -2.56 4.25
N VAL A 85 5.08 -3.88 4.20
CA VAL A 85 5.39 -4.73 5.36
C VAL A 85 6.36 -5.83 4.95
N ASP A 86 7.08 -6.36 5.93
CA ASP A 86 7.79 -7.62 5.77
C ASP A 86 6.79 -8.77 5.83
N CYS A 87 7.12 -9.91 5.24
CA CYS A 87 6.30 -11.13 5.31
C CYS A 87 4.85 -10.88 4.85
N ILE A 88 4.70 -10.37 3.64
CA ILE A 88 3.40 -9.95 3.07
C ILE A 88 2.31 -11.03 3.23
N ASN A 89 2.61 -12.29 2.91
CA ASN A 89 1.61 -13.35 2.96
C ASN A 89 1.12 -13.62 4.39
N GLU A 90 2.01 -13.58 5.36
CA GLU A 90 1.67 -13.77 6.77
C GLU A 90 0.82 -12.62 7.29
N VAL A 91 1.17 -11.40 6.96
CA VAL A 91 0.42 -10.20 7.33
C VAL A 91 -0.97 -10.21 6.67
N LYS A 92 -1.03 -10.56 5.40
CA LYS A 92 -2.30 -10.70 4.67
C LYS A 92 -3.22 -11.69 5.38
N ASN A 93 -2.73 -12.87 5.71
CA ASN A 93 -3.52 -13.91 6.38
C ASN A 93 -3.97 -13.44 7.77
N CYS A 94 -3.11 -12.78 8.50
CA CYS A 94 -3.42 -12.23 9.81
C CYS A 94 -4.56 -11.19 9.75
N LEU A 95 -4.46 -10.25 8.82
CA LEU A 95 -5.48 -9.21 8.66
C LEU A 95 -6.80 -9.78 8.17
N GLN A 96 -6.77 -10.73 7.25
CA GLN A 96 -7.99 -11.42 6.79
C GLN A 96 -8.67 -12.17 7.93
N ALA A 97 -7.90 -12.84 8.79
CA ALA A 97 -8.43 -13.55 9.95
C ALA A 97 -9.09 -12.61 10.95
N LYS A 98 -8.67 -11.35 11.00
CA LYS A 98 -9.26 -10.32 11.87
C LYS A 98 -10.43 -9.58 11.20
N GLY A 99 -10.84 -9.99 10.02
CA GLY A 99 -12.00 -9.46 9.32
C GLY A 99 -11.73 -8.27 8.41
N HIS A 100 -10.47 -7.95 8.15
CA HIS A 100 -10.13 -6.88 7.21
C HIS A 100 -10.25 -7.34 5.76
N CYS A 101 -10.67 -6.42 4.89
CA CYS A 101 -10.78 -6.66 3.46
C CYS A 101 -9.43 -6.38 2.78
N VAL A 102 -8.64 -7.43 2.60
CA VAL A 102 -7.33 -7.32 1.94
C VAL A 102 -7.49 -7.61 0.46
N LEU A 103 -7.04 -6.68 -0.36
CA LEU A 103 -7.15 -6.76 -1.82
C LEU A 103 -6.06 -7.62 -2.45
#